data_13bb30574ad2dc5df37497021db2a6b4
#
_entry.id   13bb30574ad2dc5df37497021db2a6b4
#
_cell.length_a   1.000
_cell.length_b   1.000
_cell.length_c   1.000
_cell.angle_alpha   90.00
_cell.angle_beta   90.00
_cell.angle_gamma   90.00
#
_symmetry.space_group_name_H-M   'P 1'
#
loop_
_entity.id
_entity.type
_entity.pdbx_description
1 polymer ?
#
loop_
_entity_poly.entity_id
_entity_poly.type
_entity_poly.pdbx_seq_one_letter_code
_entity_poly.pdbx_strand_id
1 'polypeptide(L)'
;METAHLVEFIAFTDTLNYTKAAEDLFISQPALRSHVKALESEVGISFVIKRNGVLELTPGGKLFLKHAREIVKMADTALLECRALSQNSTALLVGTLGYPVLEEHIGAARDSLRSRYPEAQVDIRFGYSTHANLAAIVEGKVDMTMYPRIRGVDESCVPDDFGFPSEVEVLRL
;
A
#
# COMPACT_ATOMS: atom_id res chain seq x y z
N MET A 1 -17.59 -10.76 -3.94
CA MET A 1 -16.54 -10.14 -3.09
C MET A 1 -15.70 -9.21 -3.97
N GLU A 2 -15.75 -7.93 -3.70
CA GLU A 2 -15.00 -6.92 -4.46
C GLU A 2 -13.65 -6.63 -3.78
N THR A 3 -12.59 -6.57 -4.57
CA THR A 3 -11.23 -6.32 -4.03
C THR A 3 -11.14 -4.96 -3.32
N ALA A 4 -11.87 -3.95 -3.81
CA ALA A 4 -11.96 -2.65 -3.16
C ALA A 4 -12.47 -2.75 -1.71
N HIS A 5 -13.53 -3.53 -1.47
CA HIS A 5 -14.05 -3.74 -0.12
C HIS A 5 -13.05 -4.45 0.80
N LEU A 6 -12.18 -5.33 0.24
CA LEU A 6 -11.09 -5.95 1.02
C LEU A 6 -10.06 -4.92 1.45
N VAL A 7 -9.65 -4.02 0.56
CA VAL A 7 -8.71 -2.92 0.87
C VAL A 7 -9.29 -2.01 1.95
N GLU A 8 -10.55 -1.63 1.82
CA GLU A 8 -11.25 -0.80 2.81
C GLU A 8 -11.38 -1.49 4.17
N PHE A 9 -11.69 -2.79 4.18
CA PHE A 9 -11.74 -3.57 5.42
C PHE A 9 -10.35 -3.63 6.09
N ILE A 10 -9.29 -3.88 5.33
CA ILE A 10 -7.90 -3.89 5.84
C ILE A 10 -7.58 -2.53 6.48
N ALA A 11 -7.80 -1.42 5.79
CA ALA A 11 -7.56 -0.08 6.31
C ALA A 11 -8.41 0.23 7.57
N PHE A 12 -9.68 -0.20 7.60
CA PHE A 12 -10.52 -0.09 8.78
C PHE A 12 -9.91 -0.82 9.99
N THR A 13 -9.31 -2.00 9.79
CA THR A 13 -8.74 -2.78 10.91
C THR A 13 -7.54 -2.13 11.58
N ASP A 14 -6.83 -1.24 10.91
CA ASP A 14 -5.67 -0.53 11.47
C ASP A 14 -6.08 0.50 12.54
N THR A 15 -7.30 1.05 12.44
CA THR A 15 -7.81 2.04 13.40
C THR A 15 -8.96 1.52 14.28
N LEU A 16 -9.69 0.51 13.81
CA LEU A 16 -10.97 0.04 14.37
C LEU A 16 -11.97 1.18 14.64
N ASN A 17 -11.89 2.22 13.81
CA ASN A 17 -12.73 3.41 13.87
C ASN A 17 -13.23 3.74 12.47
N TYR A 18 -14.54 3.54 12.25
CA TYR A 18 -15.17 3.78 10.94
C TYR A 18 -15.04 5.22 10.45
N THR A 19 -15.09 6.20 11.35
CA THR A 19 -14.97 7.62 10.96
C THR A 19 -13.57 7.91 10.47
N LYS A 20 -12.56 7.57 11.28
CA LYS A 20 -11.16 7.80 10.93
C LYS A 20 -10.75 7.03 9.66
N ALA A 21 -11.09 5.76 9.57
CA ALA A 21 -10.76 4.97 8.38
C ALA A 21 -11.45 5.49 7.11
N ALA A 22 -12.68 5.98 7.22
CA ALA A 22 -13.40 6.57 6.09
C ALA A 22 -12.77 7.89 5.62
N GLU A 23 -12.30 8.73 6.56
CA GLU A 23 -11.53 9.94 6.26
C GLU A 23 -10.23 9.60 5.53
N ASP A 24 -9.46 8.64 6.03
CA ASP A 24 -8.20 8.18 5.43
C ASP A 24 -8.41 7.58 4.01
N LEU A 25 -9.58 6.96 3.77
CA LEU A 25 -9.95 6.36 2.48
C LEU A 25 -10.71 7.32 1.53
N PHE A 26 -10.98 8.55 1.95
CA PHE A 26 -11.76 9.53 1.20
C PHE A 26 -13.16 9.04 0.78
N ILE A 27 -13.81 8.26 1.65
CA ILE A 27 -15.19 7.78 1.47
C ILE A 27 -16.07 8.18 2.64
N SER A 28 -17.39 8.03 2.51
CA SER A 28 -18.29 8.27 3.63
C SER A 28 -18.27 7.12 4.66
N GLN A 29 -18.38 7.44 5.94
CA GLN A 29 -18.47 6.44 7.00
C GLN A 29 -19.62 5.45 6.81
N PRO A 30 -20.82 5.84 6.34
CA PRO A 30 -21.88 4.88 6.00
C PRO A 30 -21.50 3.93 4.87
N ALA A 31 -20.77 4.41 3.85
CA ALA A 31 -20.30 3.56 2.75
C ALA A 31 -19.31 2.50 3.26
N LEU A 32 -18.28 2.89 4.01
CA LEU A 32 -17.33 1.95 4.60
C LEU A 32 -18.03 0.89 5.46
N ARG A 33 -18.98 1.31 6.29
CA ARG A 33 -19.78 0.37 7.12
C ARG A 33 -20.61 -0.59 6.27
N SER A 34 -21.19 -0.12 5.17
CA SER A 34 -21.95 -0.94 4.23
C SER A 34 -21.05 -1.99 3.54
N HIS A 35 -19.85 -1.59 3.12
CA HIS A 35 -18.90 -2.48 2.46
C HIS A 35 -18.40 -3.59 3.40
N VAL A 36 -18.07 -3.24 4.66
CA VAL A 36 -17.72 -4.24 5.69
C VAL A 36 -18.88 -5.21 5.93
N LYS A 37 -20.11 -4.70 6.03
CA LYS A 37 -21.29 -5.55 6.18
C LYS A 37 -21.54 -6.45 4.97
N ALA A 38 -21.27 -5.97 3.76
CA ALA A 38 -21.39 -6.78 2.56
C ALA A 38 -20.44 -7.97 2.61
N LEU A 39 -19.18 -7.77 3.03
CA LEU A 39 -18.22 -8.84 3.24
C LEU A 39 -18.68 -9.83 4.32
N GLU A 40 -19.15 -9.33 5.48
CA GLU A 40 -19.69 -10.17 6.56
C GLU A 40 -20.87 -11.02 6.08
N SER A 41 -21.77 -10.43 5.28
CA SER A 41 -22.95 -11.12 4.74
C SER A 41 -22.57 -12.21 3.74
N GLU A 42 -21.56 -11.96 2.91
CA GLU A 42 -21.08 -12.91 1.91
C GLU A 42 -20.41 -14.13 2.57
N VAL A 43 -19.65 -13.88 3.65
CA VAL A 43 -18.97 -14.95 4.41
C VAL A 43 -19.89 -15.62 5.43
N GLY A 44 -20.98 -14.95 5.82
CA GLY A 44 -21.97 -15.47 6.77
C GLY A 44 -21.57 -15.34 8.24
N ILE A 45 -20.53 -14.55 8.56
CA ILE A 45 -20.09 -14.33 9.95
C ILE A 45 -19.76 -12.84 10.18
N SER A 46 -19.88 -12.39 11.43
CA SER A 46 -19.46 -11.04 11.80
C SER A 46 -17.95 -10.96 12.00
N PHE A 47 -17.33 -9.95 11.41
CA PHE A 47 -15.91 -9.66 11.57
C PHE A 47 -15.63 -8.73 12.75
N VAL A 48 -16.59 -7.88 13.09
CA VAL A 48 -16.45 -6.83 14.09
C VAL A 48 -17.50 -6.99 15.17
N ILE A 49 -17.09 -6.81 16.42
CA ILE A 49 -17.96 -6.79 17.61
C ILE A 49 -17.69 -5.53 18.42
N LYS A 50 -18.70 -5.01 19.07
CA LYS A 50 -18.56 -3.89 20.03
C LYS A 50 -18.56 -4.44 21.45
N ARG A 51 -17.44 -4.28 22.18
CA ARG A 51 -17.32 -4.62 23.60
C ARG A 51 -16.99 -3.37 24.40
N ASN A 52 -17.75 -3.09 25.45
CA ASN A 52 -17.51 -1.92 26.33
C ASN A 52 -17.36 -0.59 25.57
N GLY A 53 -18.10 -0.43 24.48
CA GLY A 53 -18.02 0.77 23.66
C GLY A 53 -16.90 0.77 22.59
N VAL A 54 -15.97 -0.18 22.64
CA VAL A 54 -14.84 -0.32 21.71
C VAL A 54 -15.13 -1.37 20.65
N LEU A 55 -14.71 -1.11 19.41
CA LEU A 55 -14.78 -2.09 18.32
C LEU A 55 -13.58 -3.03 18.39
N GLU A 56 -13.84 -4.31 18.24
CA GLU A 56 -12.83 -5.36 18.24
C GLU A 56 -13.10 -6.33 17.09
N LEU A 57 -12.03 -6.92 16.55
CA LEU A 57 -12.18 -8.02 15.58
C LEU A 57 -12.57 -9.32 16.28
N THR A 58 -13.55 -10.00 15.74
CA THR A 58 -13.87 -11.37 16.13
C THR A 58 -12.74 -12.32 15.70
N PRO A 59 -12.67 -13.55 16.23
CA PRO A 59 -11.75 -14.57 15.71
C PRO A 59 -11.90 -14.79 14.20
N GLY A 60 -13.15 -14.78 13.70
CA GLY A 60 -13.43 -14.86 12.27
C GLY A 60 -12.93 -13.63 11.50
N GLY A 61 -13.11 -12.42 12.06
CA GLY A 61 -12.59 -11.19 11.46
C GLY A 61 -11.06 -11.17 11.38
N LYS A 62 -10.35 -11.69 12.39
CA LYS A 62 -8.89 -11.83 12.35
C LYS A 62 -8.41 -12.82 11.30
N LEU A 63 -9.08 -13.96 11.19
CA LEU A 63 -8.80 -14.95 10.16
C LEU A 63 -9.06 -14.38 8.76
N PHE A 64 -10.21 -13.73 8.58
CA PHE A 64 -10.55 -13.10 7.31
C PHE A 64 -9.56 -11.99 6.93
N LEU A 65 -9.12 -11.16 7.88
CA LEU A 65 -8.11 -10.12 7.65
C LEU A 65 -6.81 -10.71 7.09
N LYS A 66 -6.34 -11.83 7.63
CA LYS A 66 -5.15 -12.53 7.12
C LYS A 66 -5.33 -12.87 5.64
N HIS A 67 -6.43 -13.53 5.29
CA HIS A 67 -6.69 -13.93 3.90
C HIS A 67 -7.01 -12.74 2.99
N ALA A 68 -7.69 -11.71 3.49
CA ALA A 68 -7.94 -10.49 2.72
C ALA A 68 -6.64 -9.83 2.24
N ARG A 69 -5.62 -9.76 3.12
CA ARG A 69 -4.29 -9.25 2.74
C ARG A 69 -3.62 -10.13 1.67
N GLU A 70 -3.73 -11.43 1.77
CA GLU A 70 -3.19 -12.37 0.78
C GLU A 70 -3.89 -12.23 -0.59
N ILE A 71 -5.22 -12.08 -0.59
CA ILE A 71 -6.01 -11.89 -1.81
C ILE A 71 -5.67 -10.58 -2.50
N VAL A 72 -5.62 -9.47 -1.76
CA VAL A 72 -5.24 -8.16 -2.32
C VAL A 72 -3.84 -8.22 -2.89
N LYS A 73 -2.88 -8.80 -2.16
CA LYS A 73 -1.50 -9.00 -2.64
C LYS A 73 -1.47 -9.80 -3.94
N MET A 74 -2.22 -10.87 -4.03
CA MET A 74 -2.28 -11.72 -5.23
C MET A 74 -2.91 -11.00 -6.42
N ALA A 75 -3.99 -10.23 -6.19
CA ALA A 75 -4.61 -9.42 -7.22
C ALA A 75 -3.66 -8.35 -7.77
N ASP A 76 -2.93 -7.66 -6.90
CA ASP A 76 -1.92 -6.68 -7.30
C ASP A 76 -0.78 -7.33 -8.10
N THR A 77 -0.31 -8.49 -7.66
CA THR A 77 0.72 -9.26 -8.36
C THR A 77 0.25 -9.66 -9.77
N ALA A 78 -0.95 -10.20 -9.90
CA ALA A 78 -1.51 -10.60 -11.19
C ALA A 78 -1.64 -9.42 -12.16
N LEU A 79 -2.08 -8.25 -11.66
CA LEU A 79 -2.15 -7.04 -12.48
C LEU A 79 -0.76 -6.58 -12.95
N LEU A 80 0.25 -6.70 -12.09
CA LEU A 80 1.64 -6.37 -12.42
C LEU A 80 2.20 -7.28 -13.51
N GLU A 81 2.09 -8.58 -13.32
CA GLU A 81 2.61 -9.59 -14.25
C GLU A 81 1.93 -9.46 -15.62
N CYS A 82 0.60 -9.30 -15.64
CA CYS A 82 -0.12 -9.09 -16.89
C CYS A 82 0.29 -7.81 -17.63
N ARG A 83 0.50 -6.71 -16.89
CA ARG A 83 0.98 -5.46 -17.48
C ARG A 83 2.41 -5.58 -17.99
N ALA A 84 3.28 -6.28 -17.30
CA ALA A 84 4.65 -6.55 -17.77
C ALA A 84 4.66 -7.32 -19.10
N LEU A 85 3.73 -8.25 -19.31
CA LEU A 85 3.60 -8.98 -20.58
C LEU A 85 3.07 -8.12 -21.74
N SER A 86 2.22 -7.13 -21.44
CA SER A 86 1.60 -6.27 -22.45
C SER A 86 2.52 -5.14 -22.94
N GLN A 87 3.62 -4.90 -22.24
CA GLN A 87 4.52 -3.79 -22.50
C GLN A 87 5.88 -4.30 -22.96
N ASN A 88 6.19 -4.14 -24.26
CA ASN A 88 7.55 -4.23 -24.80
C ASN A 88 8.46 -3.07 -24.31
N SER A 89 8.06 -2.34 -23.31
CA SER A 89 8.76 -1.16 -22.79
C SER A 89 9.32 -1.41 -21.41
N THR A 90 10.51 -0.93 -21.18
CA THR A 90 11.17 -0.90 -19.88
C THR A 90 10.39 0.09 -18.99
N ALA A 91 9.41 -0.39 -18.23
CA ALA A 91 8.69 0.45 -17.26
C ALA A 91 9.46 0.47 -15.95
N LEU A 92 9.77 1.66 -15.43
CA LEU A 92 10.31 1.84 -14.09
C LEU A 92 9.14 2.01 -13.11
N LEU A 93 9.02 1.07 -12.19
CA LEU A 93 7.99 1.10 -11.14
C LEU A 93 8.55 1.71 -9.87
N VAL A 94 7.99 2.87 -9.48
CA VAL A 94 8.44 3.61 -8.30
C VAL A 94 7.39 3.49 -7.20
N GLY A 95 7.76 2.91 -6.06
CA GLY A 95 6.93 2.89 -4.86
C GLY A 95 7.04 4.20 -4.08
N THR A 96 5.91 4.75 -3.62
CA THR A 96 5.90 5.94 -2.76
C THR A 96 5.18 5.65 -1.45
N LEU A 97 5.48 6.45 -0.42
CA LEU A 97 4.85 6.36 0.90
C LEU A 97 3.59 7.22 1.02
N GLY A 98 3.09 7.78 -0.08
CA GLY A 98 1.93 8.68 -0.05
C GLY A 98 2.21 10.05 0.57
N TYR A 99 3.44 10.51 0.59
CA TYR A 99 3.77 11.87 1.01
C TYR A 99 3.58 12.85 -0.17
N PRO A 100 2.66 13.83 -0.09
CA PRO A 100 2.35 14.72 -1.21
C PRO A 100 3.56 15.44 -1.79
N VAL A 101 4.51 15.84 -0.95
CA VAL A 101 5.76 16.50 -1.38
C VAL A 101 6.62 15.56 -2.23
N LEU A 102 6.72 14.29 -1.88
CA LEU A 102 7.47 13.30 -2.67
C LEU A 102 6.76 13.01 -3.99
N GLU A 103 5.44 12.95 -3.99
CA GLU A 103 4.61 12.72 -5.18
C GLU A 103 4.80 13.84 -6.21
N GLU A 104 4.85 15.10 -5.76
CA GLU A 104 5.10 16.24 -6.63
C GLU A 104 6.49 16.15 -7.30
N HIS A 105 7.54 15.84 -6.51
CA HIS A 105 8.91 15.71 -7.03
C HIS A 105 9.05 14.52 -7.99
N ILE A 106 8.43 13.38 -7.66
CA ILE A 106 8.42 12.21 -8.54
C ILE A 106 7.64 12.51 -9.82
N GLY A 107 6.52 13.25 -9.72
CA GLY A 107 5.77 13.71 -10.88
C GLY A 107 6.62 14.59 -11.82
N ALA A 108 7.32 15.56 -11.28
CA ALA A 108 8.22 16.43 -12.04
C ALA A 108 9.39 15.64 -12.67
N ALA A 109 9.98 14.71 -11.94
CA ALA A 109 11.04 13.83 -12.44
C ALA A 109 10.52 12.92 -13.58
N ARG A 110 9.33 12.35 -13.43
CA ARG A 110 8.67 11.56 -14.48
C ARG A 110 8.47 12.37 -15.75
N ASP A 111 7.95 13.58 -15.63
CA ASP A 111 7.67 14.44 -16.78
C ASP A 111 8.96 14.87 -17.50
N SER A 112 10.01 15.14 -16.72
CA SER A 112 11.36 15.40 -17.23
C SER A 112 11.94 14.16 -17.97
N LEU A 113 11.77 12.97 -17.39
CA LEU A 113 12.24 11.71 -17.99
C LEU A 113 11.51 11.42 -19.29
N ARG A 114 10.18 11.56 -19.33
CA ARG A 114 9.36 11.40 -20.53
C ARG A 114 9.73 12.38 -21.64
N SER A 115 10.08 13.60 -21.28
CA SER A 115 10.52 14.61 -22.25
C SER A 115 11.87 14.24 -22.89
N ARG A 116 12.78 13.65 -22.09
CA ARG A 116 14.12 13.25 -22.55
C ARG A 116 14.15 11.89 -23.26
N TYR A 117 13.26 10.99 -22.83
CA TYR A 117 13.18 9.61 -23.32
C TYR A 117 11.69 9.27 -23.53
N PRO A 118 11.10 9.63 -24.69
CA PRO A 118 9.67 9.45 -24.97
C PRO A 118 9.20 8.00 -24.92
N GLU A 119 10.09 7.04 -25.18
CA GLU A 119 9.83 5.59 -25.12
C GLU A 119 9.92 5.02 -23.69
N ALA A 120 10.48 5.75 -22.73
CA ALA A 120 10.57 5.28 -21.35
C ALA A 120 9.20 5.42 -20.67
N GLN A 121 8.67 4.32 -20.19
CA GLN A 121 7.44 4.32 -19.39
C GLN A 121 7.80 4.27 -17.92
N VAL A 122 7.36 5.29 -17.19
CA VAL A 122 7.48 5.34 -15.72
C VAL A 122 6.08 5.27 -15.13
N ASP A 123 5.79 4.22 -14.41
CA ASP A 123 4.57 4.06 -13.62
C ASP A 123 4.88 4.30 -12.15
N ILE A 124 4.05 5.09 -11.48
CA ILE A 124 4.21 5.42 -10.06
C ILE A 124 3.17 4.66 -9.28
N ARG A 125 3.61 3.89 -8.29
CA ARG A 125 2.72 3.17 -7.40
C ARG A 125 2.86 3.69 -5.98
N PHE A 126 1.70 3.86 -5.35
CA PHE A 126 1.60 4.31 -3.97
C PHE A 126 1.64 3.10 -3.03
N GLY A 127 2.59 3.11 -2.09
CA GLY A 127 2.65 2.12 -1.01
C GLY A 127 2.13 2.72 0.28
N TYR A 128 1.39 1.92 1.05
CA TYR A 128 0.77 2.36 2.31
C TYR A 128 1.68 2.25 3.54
N SER A 129 2.86 1.64 3.43
CA SER A 129 3.82 1.56 4.53
C SER A 129 5.25 1.34 4.05
N THR A 130 6.21 1.76 4.89
CA THR A 130 7.63 1.58 4.68
C THR A 130 8.01 0.11 4.45
N HIS A 131 7.47 -0.80 5.28
CA HIS A 131 7.72 -2.23 5.17
C HIS A 131 7.12 -2.84 3.89
N ALA A 132 5.93 -2.38 3.48
CA ALA A 132 5.32 -2.85 2.25
C ALA A 132 6.13 -2.46 1.02
N ASN A 133 6.77 -1.29 1.03
CA ASN A 133 7.59 -0.84 -0.08
C ASN A 133 8.93 -1.57 -0.17
N LEU A 134 9.59 -1.86 0.96
CA LEU A 134 10.80 -2.70 0.97
C LEU A 134 10.52 -4.13 0.53
N ALA A 135 9.47 -4.74 1.06
CA ALA A 135 9.04 -6.07 0.61
C ALA A 135 8.72 -6.07 -0.90
N ALA A 136 8.13 -4.99 -1.42
CA ALA A 136 7.82 -4.85 -2.84
C ALA A 136 9.07 -4.78 -3.74
N ILE A 137 10.18 -4.20 -3.27
CA ILE A 137 11.47 -4.23 -4.00
C ILE A 137 12.01 -5.67 -4.03
N VAL A 138 12.10 -6.32 -2.87
CA VAL A 138 12.64 -7.69 -2.77
C VAL A 138 11.81 -8.68 -3.58
N GLU A 139 10.50 -8.47 -3.64
CA GLU A 139 9.57 -9.28 -4.42
C GLU A 139 9.54 -8.87 -5.91
N GLY A 140 10.34 -7.90 -6.34
CA GLY A 140 10.37 -7.40 -7.74
C GLY A 140 9.10 -6.68 -8.19
N LYS A 141 8.30 -6.17 -7.25
CA LYS A 141 7.03 -5.48 -7.54
C LYS A 141 7.21 -4.00 -7.83
N VAL A 142 8.30 -3.42 -7.38
CA VAL A 142 8.76 -2.08 -7.71
C VAL A 142 10.26 -2.12 -7.90
N ASP A 143 10.77 -1.25 -8.76
CA ASP A 143 12.20 -1.15 -9.05
C ASP A 143 12.90 -0.19 -8.09
N MET A 144 12.15 0.79 -7.57
CA MET A 144 12.67 1.81 -6.68
C MET A 144 11.63 2.25 -5.66
N THR A 145 12.09 2.62 -4.48
CA THR A 145 11.27 3.34 -3.50
C THR A 145 12.06 4.48 -2.88
N MET A 146 11.34 5.49 -2.37
CA MET A 146 11.95 6.65 -1.72
C MET A 146 11.54 6.71 -0.26
N TYR A 147 12.52 6.97 0.60
CA TYR A 147 12.32 7.20 2.03
C TYR A 147 12.73 8.63 2.39
N PRO A 148 11.84 9.40 3.04
CA PRO A 148 12.22 10.70 3.55
C PRO A 148 13.19 10.54 4.72
N ARG A 149 14.32 11.21 4.66
CA ARG A 149 15.23 11.33 5.78
C ARG A 149 14.89 12.59 6.58
N ILE A 150 14.60 12.44 7.86
CA ILE A 150 14.33 13.58 8.73
C ILE A 150 15.64 14.26 9.06
N ARG A 151 15.81 15.52 8.60
CA ARG A 151 17.00 16.33 8.88
C ARG A 151 17.07 16.62 10.39
N GLY A 152 18.21 16.32 11.03
CA GLY A 152 18.43 16.58 12.46
C GLY A 152 18.19 15.39 13.40
N VAL A 153 17.81 14.23 12.88
CA VAL A 153 17.97 12.98 13.62
C VAL A 153 19.41 12.52 13.44
N ASP A 154 20.10 12.32 14.55
CA ASP A 154 21.47 11.81 14.59
C ASP A 154 21.58 10.55 13.74
N GLU A 155 22.60 10.46 12.89
CA GLU A 155 22.82 9.29 12.01
C GLU A 155 22.95 7.99 12.80
N SER A 156 23.33 8.08 14.08
CA SER A 156 23.38 6.96 15.02
C SER A 156 21.99 6.47 15.45
N CYS A 157 20.92 7.28 15.24
CA CYS A 157 19.55 6.94 15.56
C CYS A 157 18.77 6.37 14.37
N VAL A 158 19.31 6.42 13.16
CA VAL A 158 18.84 5.62 12.03
C VAL A 158 19.61 4.30 12.16
N PRO A 159 18.96 3.21 12.60
CA PRO A 159 19.67 1.94 12.66
C PRO A 159 20.28 1.68 11.29
N ASP A 160 21.59 1.42 11.21
CA ASP A 160 22.18 0.76 10.05
C ASP A 160 21.47 -0.59 9.78
N ASP A 161 20.70 -1.00 10.74
CA ASP A 161 19.84 -2.17 10.83
C ASP A 161 18.38 -1.94 10.38
N PHE A 162 18.12 -1.10 9.38
CA PHE A 162 16.87 -1.24 8.67
C PHE A 162 16.80 -2.59 7.93
N GLY A 163 17.84 -3.45 8.14
CA GLY A 163 17.84 -4.80 7.61
C GLY A 163 17.53 -4.81 6.11
N PHE A 164 18.09 -3.85 5.36
CA PHE A 164 17.97 -3.89 3.92
C PHE A 164 18.52 -5.22 3.44
N PRO A 165 17.73 -6.01 2.72
CA PRO A 165 18.24 -7.21 2.08
C PRO A 165 19.47 -6.85 1.25
N SER A 166 20.46 -7.75 1.20
CA SER A 166 21.71 -7.56 0.45
C SER A 166 21.51 -7.26 -1.03
N GLU A 167 20.30 -7.55 -1.54
CA GLU A 167 19.88 -7.31 -2.93
C GLU A 167 19.40 -5.88 -3.19
N VAL A 168 19.23 -5.05 -2.15
CA VAL A 168 18.75 -3.67 -2.28
C VAL A 168 19.93 -2.70 -2.27
N GLU A 169 20.12 -1.99 -3.36
CA GLU A 169 21.08 -0.88 -3.45
C GLU A 169 20.47 0.40 -2.89
N VAL A 170 21.13 1.03 -1.94
CA VAL A 170 20.69 2.28 -1.32
C VAL A 170 21.43 3.45 -1.94
N LEU A 171 20.71 4.26 -2.73
CA LEU A 171 21.22 5.52 -3.26
C LEU A 171 20.88 6.66 -2.30
N ARG A 172 21.91 7.44 -1.89
CA ARG A 172 21.73 8.65 -1.10
C ARG A 172 21.74 9.85 -2.04
N LEU A 173 20.62 10.56 -2.08
CA LEU A 173 20.44 11.77 -2.87
C LEU A 173 20.71 13.01 -2.02
#